data_792d6f8d24f79e2d83b410f2e687677e
#
_entry.id   792d6f8d24f79e2d83b410f2e687677e
#
_cell.length_a   1.000
_cell.length_b   1.000
_cell.length_c   1.000
_cell.angle_alpha   90.00
_cell.angle_beta   90.00
_cell.angle_gamma   90.00
#
_symmetry.space_group_name_H-M   'P 1'
#
loop_
_entity.id
_entity.type
_entity.pdbx_description
1 polymer ?
#
loop_
_entity_poly.entity_id
_entity_poly.type
_entity_poly.pdbx_seq_one_letter_code
_entity_poly.pdbx_strand_id
1 'polypeptide(L)'
;MTRRIKAEYAEGKRLDARPRILITGCPIGGAADKVVRLIEEHGGWVVGYENCTGAKATEQCVSEEGDPFDALTDKYLAIGCSCISPNHQRMNLLSQMVEEYQADGVIDVILQACHTYAVESLAIKRHVRERHGIPYMAVETDYSSADKGQLATRLAAFIEML
;
A
#
# COMPACT_ATOMS: atom_id res chain seq x y z
N MET A 1 22.29 2.96 6.38
CA MET A 1 21.61 2.81 5.07
C MET A 1 21.17 4.17 4.49
N THR A 2 20.33 4.92 5.19
CA THR A 2 19.78 6.23 4.70
C THR A 2 20.83 7.25 4.26
N ARG A 3 21.95 7.40 5.00
CA ARG A 3 23.04 8.35 4.65
C ARG A 3 23.68 8.00 3.31
N ARG A 4 23.92 6.69 3.05
CA ARG A 4 24.50 6.21 1.78
C ARG A 4 23.57 6.51 0.60
N ILE A 5 22.29 6.19 0.75
CA ILE A 5 21.29 6.45 -0.30
C ILE A 5 21.21 7.94 -0.63
N LYS A 6 21.18 8.82 0.39
CA LYS A 6 21.17 10.27 0.18
C LYS A 6 22.44 10.76 -0.53
N ALA A 7 23.61 10.23 -0.19
CA ALA A 7 24.87 10.59 -0.83
C ALA A 7 24.87 10.14 -2.32
N GLU A 8 24.50 8.88 -2.58
CA GLU A 8 24.40 8.34 -3.94
C GLU A 8 23.39 9.12 -4.79
N TYR A 9 22.28 9.54 -4.21
CA TYR A 9 21.28 10.38 -4.88
C TYR A 9 21.84 11.78 -5.21
N ALA A 10 22.59 12.38 -4.28
CA ALA A 10 23.25 13.68 -4.48
C ALA A 10 24.32 13.61 -5.57
N GLU A 11 25.00 12.46 -5.73
CA GLU A 11 25.94 12.16 -6.82
C GLU A 11 25.27 11.90 -8.17
N GLY A 12 23.94 11.98 -8.26
CA GLY A 12 23.19 11.77 -9.50
C GLY A 12 22.80 10.33 -9.79
N LYS A 13 23.07 9.38 -8.89
CA LYS A 13 22.58 8.01 -9.07
C LYS A 13 21.06 7.97 -9.01
N ARG A 14 20.45 7.31 -9.98
CA ARG A 14 19.01 7.09 -10.08
C ARG A 14 18.73 5.63 -10.37
N LEU A 15 17.57 5.16 -9.92
CA LEU A 15 17.04 3.88 -10.38
C LEU A 15 16.42 4.05 -11.77
N ASP A 16 16.26 2.92 -12.47
CA ASP A 16 15.54 2.89 -13.74
C ASP A 16 14.14 3.46 -13.57
N ALA A 17 13.65 4.17 -14.58
CA ALA A 17 12.26 4.60 -14.62
C ALA A 17 11.35 3.37 -14.80
N ARG A 18 10.49 3.13 -13.84
CA ARG A 18 9.49 2.05 -13.82
C ARG A 18 8.21 2.54 -13.18
N PRO A 19 7.06 1.95 -13.53
CA PRO A 19 5.79 2.22 -12.84
C PRO A 19 5.92 2.07 -11.33
N ARG A 20 5.43 3.05 -10.60
CA ARG A 20 5.50 3.17 -9.13
C ARG A 20 4.21 2.63 -8.53
N ILE A 21 4.30 1.52 -7.85
CA ILE A 21 3.16 0.78 -7.31
C ILE A 21 3.05 0.99 -5.81
N LEU A 22 1.91 1.47 -5.37
CA LEU A 22 1.56 1.53 -3.96
C LEU A 22 0.72 0.30 -3.58
N ILE A 23 1.13 -0.41 -2.53
CA ILE A 23 0.39 -1.56 -1.99
C ILE A 23 -0.49 -1.11 -0.82
N THR A 24 -1.75 -1.48 -0.88
CA THR A 24 -2.72 -1.38 0.21
C THR A 24 -3.30 -2.75 0.55
N GLY A 25 -4.15 -2.85 1.56
CA GLY A 25 -4.89 -4.06 1.89
C GLY A 25 -4.42 -4.78 3.15
N CYS A 26 -4.51 -6.09 3.15
CA CYS A 26 -4.19 -6.91 4.31
C CYS A 26 -2.70 -6.84 4.68
N PRO A 27 -2.35 -6.87 5.98
CA PRO A 27 -0.98 -7.04 6.44
C PRO A 27 -0.55 -8.51 6.28
N ILE A 28 -0.31 -8.93 5.06
CA ILE A 28 -0.02 -10.33 4.72
C ILE A 28 1.50 -10.54 4.64
N GLY A 29 2.15 -10.99 5.69
CA GLY A 29 3.58 -11.25 5.73
C GLY A 29 4.14 -11.92 4.45
N GLY A 30 4.38 -13.23 4.47
CA GLY A 30 4.96 -13.96 3.34
C GLY A 30 4.13 -13.95 2.04
N ALA A 31 2.80 -13.78 2.12
CA ALA A 31 1.97 -13.67 0.92
C ALA A 31 2.16 -12.32 0.20
N ALA A 32 2.42 -11.23 0.94
CA ALA A 32 2.79 -9.96 0.32
C ALA A 32 4.13 -10.06 -0.41
N ASP A 33 5.10 -10.83 0.11
CA ASP A 33 6.40 -11.03 -0.52
C ASP A 33 6.27 -11.61 -1.95
N LYS A 34 5.38 -12.60 -2.18
CA LYS A 34 5.18 -13.13 -3.53
C LYS A 34 4.58 -12.09 -4.49
N VAL A 35 3.66 -11.24 -4.00
CA VAL A 35 3.06 -10.16 -4.81
C VAL A 35 4.11 -9.11 -5.17
N VAL A 36 4.91 -8.67 -4.19
CA VAL A 36 6.00 -7.71 -4.39
C VAL A 36 7.00 -8.23 -5.40
N ARG A 37 7.48 -9.47 -5.24
CA ARG A 37 8.42 -10.08 -6.17
C ARG A 37 7.87 -10.13 -7.60
N LEU A 38 6.61 -10.51 -7.76
CA LEU A 38 5.99 -10.55 -9.08
C LEU A 38 5.85 -9.16 -9.70
N ILE A 39 5.54 -8.12 -8.92
CA ILE A 39 5.52 -6.74 -9.41
C ILE A 39 6.90 -6.33 -9.92
N GLU A 40 7.95 -6.58 -9.14
CA GLU A 40 9.32 -6.18 -9.48
C GLU A 40 9.90 -7.01 -10.62
N GLU A 41 9.60 -8.31 -10.69
CA GLU A 41 9.98 -9.20 -11.80
C GLU A 41 9.34 -8.77 -13.14
N HIS A 42 8.14 -8.15 -13.10
CA HIS A 42 7.45 -7.63 -14.29
C HIS A 42 7.68 -6.13 -14.55
N GLY A 43 8.66 -5.54 -13.89
CA GLY A 43 9.13 -4.20 -14.21
C GLY A 43 8.47 -3.05 -13.47
N GLY A 44 7.69 -3.30 -12.40
CA GLY A 44 7.20 -2.27 -11.48
C GLY A 44 8.17 -2.01 -10.32
N TRP A 45 8.02 -0.89 -9.63
CA TRP A 45 8.63 -0.62 -8.33
C TRP A 45 7.58 -0.52 -7.25
N VAL A 46 7.68 -1.31 -6.19
CA VAL A 46 6.84 -1.11 -4.99
C VAL A 46 7.44 0.03 -4.18
N VAL A 47 6.71 1.16 -4.11
CA VAL A 47 7.20 2.39 -3.49
C VAL A 47 6.68 2.62 -2.09
N GLY A 48 5.64 1.92 -1.67
CA GLY A 48 5.10 2.05 -0.31
C GLY A 48 4.03 1.01 0.02
N TYR A 49 3.75 0.92 1.32
CA TYR A 49 2.75 0.02 1.89
C TYR A 49 1.82 0.81 2.81
N GLU A 50 0.53 0.90 2.48
CA GLU A 50 -0.48 1.54 3.33
C GLU A 50 -0.93 0.63 4.49
N ASN A 51 -0.75 -0.66 4.43
CA ASN A 51 -1.26 -1.64 5.40
C ASN A 51 -0.69 -1.50 6.83
N CYS A 52 -1.16 -2.35 7.77
CA CYS A 52 -0.79 -2.29 9.18
C CYS A 52 0.70 -2.54 9.47
N THR A 53 1.44 -3.15 8.55
CA THR A 53 2.90 -3.35 8.64
C THR A 53 3.69 -2.22 7.95
N GLY A 54 3.00 -1.27 7.34
CA GLY A 54 3.56 -0.12 6.65
C GLY A 54 3.17 1.21 7.31
N ALA A 55 2.79 2.19 6.49
CA ALA A 55 2.54 3.57 6.90
C ALA A 55 1.45 3.70 7.96
N LYS A 56 0.40 2.88 7.90
CA LYS A 56 -0.74 2.94 8.83
C LYS A 56 -0.33 2.92 10.32
N ALA A 57 0.73 2.22 10.67
CA ALA A 57 1.22 2.16 12.05
C ALA A 57 2.13 3.32 12.44
N THR A 58 2.78 3.96 11.47
CA THR A 58 3.92 4.88 11.72
C THR A 58 3.67 6.32 11.27
N GLU A 59 2.65 6.57 10.45
CA GLU A 59 2.38 7.88 9.85
C GLU A 59 2.08 8.95 10.90
N GLN A 60 1.36 8.60 11.94
CA GLN A 60 1.05 9.51 13.03
C GLN A 60 1.91 9.21 14.26
N CYS A 61 2.59 10.21 14.78
CA CYS A 61 3.25 10.14 16.07
C CYS A 61 2.23 10.37 17.20
N VAL A 62 2.54 9.84 18.37
CA VAL A 62 1.80 10.16 19.62
C VAL A 62 2.12 11.59 20.02
N SER A 63 1.14 12.35 20.50
CA SER A 63 1.38 13.68 21.06
C SER A 63 2.30 13.56 22.28
N GLU A 64 3.27 14.48 22.39
CA GLU A 64 4.12 14.60 23.56
C GLU A 64 3.54 15.54 24.63
N GLU A 65 2.34 16.09 24.39
CA GLU A 65 1.64 17.00 25.29
C GLU A 65 0.42 16.31 25.93
N GLY A 66 0.12 16.67 27.18
CA GLY A 66 -1.03 16.20 27.92
C GLY A 66 -0.82 14.85 28.62
N ASP A 67 -1.92 14.14 28.87
CA ASP A 67 -1.87 12.81 29.49
C ASP A 67 -1.39 11.76 28.49
N PRO A 68 -0.38 10.94 28.80
CA PRO A 68 0.17 9.95 27.87
C PRO A 68 -0.85 8.87 27.44
N PHE A 69 -1.81 8.51 28.32
CA PHE A 69 -2.81 7.51 27.98
C PHE A 69 -3.86 8.08 27.04
N ASP A 70 -4.25 9.34 27.21
CA ASP A 70 -5.15 10.02 26.28
C ASP A 70 -4.48 10.18 24.92
N ALA A 71 -3.22 10.63 24.87
CA ALA A 71 -2.45 10.75 23.63
C ALA A 71 -2.29 9.44 22.89
N LEU A 72 -2.02 8.34 23.59
CA LEU A 72 -1.98 6.99 23.00
C LEU A 72 -3.35 6.57 22.46
N THR A 73 -4.41 6.81 23.23
CA THR A 73 -5.77 6.47 22.83
C THR A 73 -6.16 7.20 21.55
N ASP A 74 -5.93 8.50 21.48
CA ASP A 74 -6.25 9.33 20.33
C ASP A 74 -5.49 8.83 19.09
N LYS A 75 -4.19 8.56 19.22
CA LYS A 75 -3.38 8.02 18.12
C LYS A 75 -3.92 6.70 17.59
N TYR A 76 -4.25 5.74 18.48
CA TYR A 76 -4.70 4.43 18.04
C TYR A 76 -6.13 4.45 17.48
N LEU A 77 -7.02 5.30 18.00
CA LEU A 77 -8.36 5.49 17.45
C LEU A 77 -8.36 6.18 16.07
N ALA A 78 -7.33 6.95 15.76
CA ALA A 78 -7.17 7.59 14.46
C ALA A 78 -6.67 6.64 13.36
N ILE A 79 -6.23 5.42 13.69
CA ILE A 79 -5.77 4.47 12.68
C ILE A 79 -6.94 3.96 11.83
N GLY A 80 -6.84 4.12 10.51
CA GLY A 80 -7.83 3.66 9.52
C GLY A 80 -7.88 2.14 9.41
N CYS A 81 -8.46 1.47 10.42
CA CYS A 81 -8.63 0.02 10.42
C CYS A 81 -9.82 -0.40 9.55
N SER A 82 -9.71 -1.52 8.82
CA SER A 82 -10.81 -2.06 8.00
C SER A 82 -12.06 -2.49 8.80
N CYS A 83 -11.99 -2.49 10.13
CA CYS A 83 -13.14 -2.71 11.01
C CYS A 83 -13.97 -1.45 11.28
N ILE A 84 -13.52 -0.29 10.80
CA ILE A 84 -14.18 1.00 10.97
C ILE A 84 -14.95 1.36 9.70
N SER A 85 -16.17 1.83 9.85
CA SER A 85 -16.98 2.31 8.73
C SER A 85 -17.74 3.60 9.13
N PRO A 86 -17.70 4.67 8.31
CA PRO A 86 -16.85 4.82 7.10
C PRO A 86 -15.38 5.02 7.43
N ASN A 87 -14.48 4.47 6.60
CA ASN A 87 -13.05 4.46 6.85
C ASN A 87 -12.34 5.63 6.13
N HIS A 88 -12.68 6.85 6.50
CA HIS A 88 -12.08 8.05 5.89
C HIS A 88 -10.58 8.18 6.15
N GLN A 89 -10.12 7.75 7.33
CA GLN A 89 -8.69 7.79 7.69
C GLN A 89 -7.84 6.97 6.74
N ARG A 90 -8.30 5.76 6.36
CA ARG A 90 -7.62 4.93 5.37
C ARG A 90 -7.56 5.60 4.00
N MET A 91 -8.67 6.19 3.56
CA MET A 91 -8.73 6.89 2.27
C MET A 91 -7.80 8.11 2.24
N ASN A 92 -7.75 8.88 3.34
CA ASN A 92 -6.89 10.05 3.46
C ASN A 92 -5.41 9.66 3.44
N LEU A 93 -5.02 8.66 4.22
CA LEU A 93 -3.65 8.14 4.24
C LEU A 93 -3.24 7.62 2.85
N LEU A 94 -4.11 6.86 2.19
CA LEU A 94 -3.84 6.35 0.85
C LEU A 94 -3.65 7.50 -0.16
N SER A 95 -4.48 8.55 -0.08
CA SER A 95 -4.32 9.73 -0.94
C SER A 95 -2.99 10.45 -0.69
N GLN A 96 -2.64 10.67 0.57
CA GLN A 96 -1.36 11.27 0.92
C GLN A 96 -0.19 10.45 0.36
N MET A 97 -0.22 9.12 0.51
CA MET A 97 0.83 8.26 0.00
C MET A 97 0.89 8.23 -1.54
N VAL A 98 -0.25 8.26 -2.23
CA VAL A 98 -0.28 8.35 -3.70
C VAL A 98 0.43 9.62 -4.18
N GLU A 99 0.17 10.76 -3.53
CA GLU A 99 0.78 12.04 -3.87
C GLU A 99 2.27 12.09 -3.48
N GLU A 100 2.61 11.69 -2.26
CA GLU A 100 3.99 11.73 -1.73
C GLU A 100 4.92 10.79 -2.52
N TYR A 101 4.47 9.57 -2.77
CA TYR A 101 5.27 8.57 -3.51
C TYR A 101 5.08 8.66 -5.02
N GLN A 102 4.27 9.59 -5.53
CA GLN A 102 3.99 9.73 -6.96
C GLN A 102 3.64 8.37 -7.58
N ALA A 103 2.65 7.69 -6.99
CA ALA A 103 2.27 6.36 -7.43
C ALA A 103 1.54 6.41 -8.78
N ASP A 104 1.95 5.54 -9.71
CA ASP A 104 1.30 5.37 -11.01
C ASP A 104 0.12 4.40 -10.94
N GLY A 105 0.10 3.52 -9.93
CA GLY A 105 -0.98 2.57 -9.72
C GLY A 105 -1.05 2.04 -8.28
N VAL A 106 -2.24 1.56 -7.91
CA VAL A 106 -2.50 0.98 -6.58
C VAL A 106 -2.90 -0.47 -6.71
N ILE A 107 -2.25 -1.34 -5.94
CA ILE A 107 -2.61 -2.75 -5.81
C ILE A 107 -3.09 -3.02 -4.39
N ASP A 108 -4.34 -3.47 -4.29
CA ASP A 108 -4.99 -3.85 -3.03
C ASP A 108 -4.87 -5.37 -2.84
N VAL A 109 -4.06 -5.78 -1.88
CA VAL A 109 -3.79 -7.19 -1.60
C VAL A 109 -4.74 -7.68 -0.51
N ILE A 110 -5.64 -8.58 -0.88
CA ILE A 110 -6.68 -9.12 -0.01
C ILE A 110 -6.35 -10.57 0.31
N LEU A 111 -6.27 -10.91 1.59
CA LEU A 111 -6.12 -12.30 1.99
C LEU A 111 -7.43 -13.05 1.73
N GLN A 112 -7.33 -14.24 1.15
CA GLN A 112 -8.50 -15.08 0.92
C GLN A 112 -9.35 -15.23 2.20
N ALA A 113 -10.66 -15.06 2.05
CA ALA A 113 -11.64 -15.05 3.13
C ALA A 113 -11.53 -13.87 4.14
N CYS A 114 -10.75 -12.84 3.86
CA CYS A 114 -10.74 -11.62 4.65
C CYS A 114 -11.89 -10.69 4.25
N HIS A 115 -13.04 -10.85 4.88
CA HIS A 115 -14.26 -10.12 4.53
C HIS A 115 -14.14 -8.61 4.69
N THR A 116 -13.46 -8.14 5.73
CA THR A 116 -13.34 -6.70 6.03
C THR A 116 -12.62 -5.95 4.89
N TYR A 117 -11.47 -6.44 4.46
CA TYR A 117 -10.75 -5.83 3.34
C TYR A 117 -11.44 -6.05 1.99
N ALA A 118 -12.07 -7.21 1.79
CA ALA A 118 -12.82 -7.49 0.56
C ALA A 118 -13.99 -6.52 0.36
N VAL A 119 -14.74 -6.22 1.44
CA VAL A 119 -15.86 -5.25 1.41
C VAL A 119 -15.36 -3.82 1.12
N GLU A 120 -14.25 -3.40 1.73
CA GLU A 120 -13.69 -2.07 1.51
C GLU A 120 -13.11 -1.86 0.11
N SER A 121 -12.69 -2.92 -0.57
CA SER A 121 -11.98 -2.84 -1.85
C SER A 121 -12.72 -2.01 -2.91
N LEU A 122 -14.05 -2.05 -2.93
CA LEU A 122 -14.85 -1.23 -3.84
C LEU A 122 -14.78 0.25 -3.51
N ALA A 123 -14.82 0.61 -2.23
CA ALA A 123 -14.72 2.00 -1.79
C ALA A 123 -13.33 2.56 -2.09
N ILE A 124 -12.28 1.80 -1.81
CA ILE A 124 -10.90 2.16 -2.13
C ILE A 124 -10.70 2.32 -3.65
N LYS A 125 -11.21 1.39 -4.44
CA LYS A 125 -11.16 1.48 -5.91
C LYS A 125 -11.78 2.78 -6.42
N ARG A 126 -12.97 3.11 -5.95
CA ARG A 126 -13.66 4.35 -6.33
C ARG A 126 -12.85 5.57 -5.93
N HIS A 127 -12.39 5.61 -4.69
CA HIS A 127 -11.60 6.71 -4.16
C HIS A 127 -10.32 6.95 -4.98
N VAL A 128 -9.55 5.91 -5.28
CA VAL A 128 -8.31 6.00 -6.07
C VAL A 128 -8.60 6.50 -7.48
N ARG A 129 -9.61 5.96 -8.15
CA ARG A 129 -9.93 6.33 -9.53
C ARG A 129 -10.55 7.71 -9.67
N GLU A 130 -11.46 8.08 -8.78
CA GLU A 130 -12.19 9.36 -8.86
C GLU A 130 -11.33 10.54 -8.40
N ARG A 131 -10.48 10.32 -7.36
CA ARG A 131 -9.66 11.40 -6.81
C ARG A 131 -8.31 11.56 -7.50
N HIS A 132 -7.66 10.47 -7.87
CA HIS A 132 -6.29 10.49 -8.40
C HIS A 132 -6.21 10.14 -9.89
N GLY A 133 -7.26 9.54 -10.47
CA GLY A 133 -7.28 9.16 -11.88
C GLY A 133 -6.34 8.01 -12.25
N ILE A 134 -5.71 7.36 -11.26
CA ILE A 134 -4.75 6.28 -11.49
C ILE A 134 -5.41 4.89 -11.47
N PRO A 135 -4.85 3.90 -12.16
CA PRO A 135 -5.30 2.53 -12.14
C PRO A 135 -5.27 1.89 -10.74
N TYR A 136 -6.26 1.04 -10.50
CA TYR A 136 -6.38 0.25 -9.28
C TYR A 136 -6.71 -1.19 -9.61
N MET A 137 -6.05 -2.13 -8.94
CA MET A 137 -6.34 -3.56 -9.04
C MET A 137 -6.41 -4.20 -7.66
N ALA A 138 -7.49 -4.95 -7.40
CA ALA A 138 -7.56 -5.85 -6.24
C ALA A 138 -7.07 -7.23 -6.62
N VAL A 139 -6.22 -7.82 -5.81
CA VAL A 139 -5.76 -9.21 -5.90
C VAL A 139 -6.10 -9.95 -4.62
N GLU A 140 -6.85 -11.04 -4.74
CA GLU A 140 -7.06 -11.97 -3.65
C GLU A 140 -6.04 -13.09 -3.73
N THR A 141 -5.41 -13.42 -2.61
CA THR A 141 -4.34 -14.41 -2.53
C THR A 141 -4.30 -15.07 -1.15
N ASP A 142 -3.56 -16.15 -1.02
CA ASP A 142 -3.30 -16.85 0.24
C ASP A 142 -1.79 -17.02 0.49
N TYR A 143 -1.43 -17.82 1.49
CA TYR A 143 -0.02 -18.11 1.81
C TYR A 143 0.60 -19.20 0.95
N SER A 144 -0.18 -19.88 0.09
CA SER A 144 0.32 -20.90 -0.81
C SER A 144 1.00 -20.27 -2.05
N SER A 145 1.71 -21.08 -2.80
CA SER A 145 2.28 -20.68 -4.09
C SER A 145 1.42 -21.13 -5.29
N ALA A 146 0.27 -21.73 -5.04
CA ALA A 146 -0.55 -22.34 -6.09
C ALA A 146 -1.12 -21.31 -7.09
N ASP A 147 -1.38 -20.11 -6.65
CA ASP A 147 -1.93 -19.00 -7.43
C ASP A 147 -0.87 -18.13 -8.14
N LYS A 148 0.43 -18.42 -7.95
CA LYS A 148 1.53 -17.58 -8.43
C LYS A 148 1.47 -17.30 -9.94
N GLY A 149 1.13 -18.29 -10.75
CA GLY A 149 1.01 -18.13 -12.20
C GLY A 149 -0.13 -17.19 -12.60
N GLN A 150 -1.29 -17.31 -11.97
CA GLN A 150 -2.43 -16.42 -12.19
C GLN A 150 -2.11 -14.99 -11.76
N LEU A 151 -1.49 -14.82 -10.60
CA LEU A 151 -1.07 -13.51 -10.10
C LEU A 151 -0.05 -12.87 -11.05
N ALA A 152 0.95 -13.62 -11.51
CA ALA A 152 1.97 -13.13 -12.44
C ALA A 152 1.32 -12.55 -13.71
N THR A 153 0.40 -13.27 -14.34
CA THR A 153 -0.29 -12.82 -15.55
C THR A 153 -1.07 -11.52 -15.32
N ARG A 154 -1.82 -11.45 -14.20
CA ARG A 154 -2.63 -10.27 -13.88
C ARG A 154 -1.78 -9.05 -13.52
N LEU A 155 -0.70 -9.26 -12.76
CA LEU A 155 0.22 -8.19 -12.36
C LEU A 155 1.01 -7.66 -13.56
N ALA A 156 1.50 -8.54 -14.44
CA ALA A 156 2.14 -8.15 -15.69
C ALA A 156 1.22 -7.26 -16.54
N ALA A 157 0.00 -7.71 -16.80
CA ALA A 157 -0.97 -6.94 -17.57
C ALA A 157 -1.31 -5.58 -16.91
N PHE A 158 -1.35 -5.51 -15.59
CA PHE A 158 -1.57 -4.26 -14.88
C PHE A 158 -0.40 -3.29 -15.05
N ILE A 159 0.83 -3.77 -14.94
CA ILE A 159 2.05 -2.96 -15.09
C ILE A 159 2.21 -2.47 -16.54
N GLU A 160 1.86 -3.29 -17.52
CA GLU A 160 1.90 -2.91 -18.94
C GLU A 160 0.91 -1.80 -19.32
N MET A 161 -0.12 -1.57 -18.49
CA MET A 161 -1.09 -0.49 -18.71
C MET A 161 -0.66 0.86 -18.11
N LEU A 162 0.41 0.90 -17.31
CA LEU A 162 0.91 2.09 -16.65
C LEU A 162 1.98 2.79 -17.48
#